data_1a26cd1eee713c054c5966840200ecd0
#
_entry.id   1a26cd1eee713c054c5966840200ecd0
#
_cell.length_a   1.000
_cell.length_b   1.000
_cell.length_c   1.000
_cell.angle_alpha   90.00
_cell.angle_beta   90.00
_cell.angle_gamma   90.00
#
_symmetry.space_group_name_H-M   'P 1'
#
loop_
_entity.id
_entity.type
_entity.pdbx_description
1 polymer ?
#
loop_
_entity_poly.entity_id
_entity_poly.type
_entity_poly.pdbx_seq_one_letter_code
_entity_poly.pdbx_strand_id
1 'polypeptide(L)'
;MIMSNAVEFDKIDVIFGNRQAESLELLDQGKTREEIAAATNNVLGVADVSFDVPEGEICVLMGLSGSGKSSLLRCVNGLNAVSRGSLRVRAGDDMVDVTSCNATTLRNLRRKNVAMVFQQFALFPWRTVEDNVGFGLELGGMGPLERREIVREKLALVGLDKWANKYAHELSGGMQQRVGLARAFATDAPILLMDEPFSALDPLIRNRLQDELLDLQEKLNKTILFVSHDLDEAMKLGNSIAIMEGGYVVQHGTPEDIALRPANEYVADFVAHMNPVNILRGRAIMHRLDSDQKSGNTEFLLEDANIRVTLQDGVVRSANNGERGELKLINYDGTLPDELDATDNSIVFVAQEDVLLKDLIEMRSITQNPVILTRDGKVTGTLGRKEFFDSLTQTASVAD
;
A
#
# COMPACT_ATOMS: atom_id res chain seq x y z
N MET A 1 -15.36 13.94 3.43
CA MET A 1 -15.20 13.41 4.80
C MET A 1 -13.75 13.61 5.18
N ILE A 2 -13.44 14.18 6.33
CA ILE A 2 -12.05 14.21 6.84
C ILE A 2 -11.78 12.78 7.24
N MET A 3 -10.83 12.09 6.55
CA MET A 3 -10.41 10.75 6.95
C MET A 3 -9.79 10.85 8.34
N SER A 4 -10.20 9.98 9.24
CA SER A 4 -9.59 9.87 10.57
C SER A 4 -8.30 9.05 10.48
N ASN A 5 -7.30 9.40 11.30
CA ASN A 5 -6.03 8.69 11.32
C ASN A 5 -6.12 7.45 12.22
N ALA A 6 -5.52 6.34 11.77
CA ALA A 6 -5.35 5.13 12.56
C ALA A 6 -4.04 5.15 13.35
N VAL A 7 -2.97 5.72 12.77
CA VAL A 7 -1.66 5.88 13.42
C VAL A 7 -1.11 7.26 13.09
N GLU A 8 -0.56 7.95 14.09
CA GLU A 8 0.08 9.25 13.92
C GLU A 8 1.48 9.20 14.53
N PHE A 9 2.48 9.45 13.70
CA PHE A 9 3.88 9.60 14.11
C PHE A 9 4.21 11.09 14.17
N ASP A 10 4.68 11.58 15.31
CA ASP A 10 5.07 12.97 15.51
C ASP A 10 6.48 13.04 16.11
N LYS A 11 7.47 13.39 15.27
CA LYS A 11 8.90 13.55 15.58
C LYS A 11 9.48 12.36 16.34
N ILE A 12 9.27 11.17 15.81
CA ILE A 12 9.70 9.92 16.42
C ILE A 12 11.20 9.71 16.26
N ASP A 13 11.89 9.59 17.41
CA ASP A 13 13.26 9.08 17.48
C ASP A 13 13.28 7.75 18.23
N VAL A 14 14.05 6.79 17.73
CA VAL A 14 14.28 5.50 18.37
C VAL A 14 15.77 5.24 18.47
N ILE A 15 16.28 5.16 19.68
CA ILE A 15 17.69 4.89 19.99
C ILE A 15 17.79 3.62 20.84
N PHE A 16 18.56 2.67 20.38
CA PHE A 16 18.85 1.43 21.09
C PHE A 16 20.17 1.56 21.84
N GLY A 17 20.14 1.32 23.16
CA GLY A 17 21.29 1.38 24.05
C GLY A 17 21.00 2.14 25.33
N ASN A 18 22.02 2.34 26.16
CA ASN A 18 21.87 2.85 27.53
C ASN A 18 22.13 4.37 27.67
N ARG A 19 22.72 5.03 26.66
CA ARG A 19 23.07 6.45 26.66
C ARG A 19 22.16 7.26 25.75
N GLN A 20 20.84 7.07 25.89
CA GLN A 20 19.85 7.64 24.95
C GLN A 20 19.86 9.17 24.96
N ALA A 21 19.94 9.82 26.15
CA ALA A 21 19.95 11.28 26.28
C ALA A 21 21.11 11.91 25.52
N GLU A 22 22.33 11.37 25.69
CA GLU A 22 23.53 11.84 25.00
C GLU A 22 23.45 11.62 23.48
N SER A 23 22.87 10.49 23.05
CA SER A 23 22.67 10.22 21.64
C SER A 23 21.67 11.19 21.01
N LEU A 24 20.61 11.61 21.74
CA LEU A 24 19.66 12.64 21.30
C LEU A 24 20.32 14.00 21.18
N GLU A 25 21.19 14.39 22.15
CA GLU A 25 21.96 15.64 22.07
C GLU A 25 22.89 15.69 20.86
N LEU A 26 23.54 14.57 20.53
CA LEU A 26 24.36 14.45 19.34
C LEU A 26 23.53 14.52 18.04
N LEU A 27 22.35 13.90 18.04
CA LEU A 27 21.39 13.98 16.94
C LEU A 27 20.96 15.44 16.70
N ASP A 28 20.64 16.18 17.77
CA ASP A 28 20.26 17.60 17.70
C ASP A 28 21.42 18.50 17.21
N GLN A 29 22.67 18.06 17.37
CA GLN A 29 23.86 18.70 16.81
C GLN A 29 24.10 18.35 15.33
N GLY A 30 23.24 17.54 14.72
CA GLY A 30 23.35 17.09 13.32
C GLY A 30 24.42 16.00 13.10
N LYS A 31 24.79 15.25 14.15
CA LYS A 31 25.72 14.14 14.04
C LYS A 31 25.12 12.96 13.29
N THR A 32 25.92 12.31 12.47
CA THR A 32 25.51 11.13 11.71
C THR A 32 25.30 9.92 12.62
N ARG A 33 24.62 8.91 12.09
CA ARG A 33 24.37 7.63 12.78
C ARG A 33 25.69 6.97 13.23
N GLU A 34 26.70 7.02 12.37
CA GLU A 34 28.03 6.46 12.61
C GLU A 34 28.77 7.24 13.71
N GLU A 35 28.69 8.57 13.71
CA GLU A 35 29.29 9.42 14.74
C GLU A 35 28.62 9.18 16.09
N ILE A 36 27.29 9.08 16.14
CA ILE A 36 26.53 8.77 17.37
C ILE A 36 26.91 7.39 17.88
N ALA A 37 26.98 6.39 17.00
CA ALA A 37 27.39 5.04 17.40
C ALA A 37 28.82 5.00 17.94
N ALA A 38 29.76 5.71 17.31
CA ALA A 38 31.14 5.78 17.76
C ALA A 38 31.28 6.46 19.13
N ALA A 39 30.53 7.53 19.39
CA ALA A 39 30.60 8.30 20.64
C ALA A 39 29.91 7.61 21.80
N THR A 40 28.75 6.95 21.56
CA THR A 40 27.85 6.46 22.63
C THR A 40 27.74 4.94 22.72
N ASN A 41 28.17 4.22 21.69
CA ASN A 41 27.93 2.79 21.46
C ASN A 41 26.43 2.45 21.38
N ASN A 42 25.59 3.42 21.03
CA ASN A 42 24.17 3.26 20.78
C ASN A 42 23.88 3.17 19.28
N VAL A 43 22.74 2.60 18.93
CA VAL A 43 22.28 2.51 17.55
C VAL A 43 21.10 3.45 17.36
N LEU A 44 21.24 4.42 16.46
CA LEU A 44 20.12 5.23 15.99
C LEU A 44 19.27 4.38 15.04
N GLY A 45 18.06 4.01 15.45
CA GLY A 45 17.14 3.19 14.68
C GLY A 45 16.23 4.02 13.79
N VAL A 46 15.69 5.12 14.34
CA VAL A 46 14.76 6.04 13.67
C VAL A 46 15.06 7.45 14.12
N ALA A 47 14.93 8.44 13.25
CA ALA A 47 15.18 9.85 13.54
C ALA A 47 14.14 10.76 12.87
N ASP A 48 13.54 11.66 13.66
CA ASP A 48 12.62 12.76 13.27
C ASP A 48 11.50 12.33 12.31
N VAL A 49 10.91 11.16 12.56
CA VAL A 49 9.86 10.63 11.68
C VAL A 49 8.51 11.21 12.05
N SER A 50 7.86 11.87 11.06
CA SER A 50 6.53 12.45 11.19
C SER A 50 5.70 12.16 9.95
N PHE A 51 4.62 11.39 10.08
CA PHE A 51 3.57 11.19 9.08
C PHE A 51 2.35 10.50 9.72
N ASP A 52 1.24 10.51 9.00
CA ASP A 52 -0.01 9.90 9.43
C ASP A 52 -0.39 8.73 8.53
N VAL A 53 -1.08 7.75 9.11
CA VAL A 53 -1.69 6.63 8.38
C VAL A 53 -3.21 6.72 8.56
N PRO A 54 -3.96 7.03 7.49
CA PRO A 54 -5.41 7.08 7.54
C PRO A 54 -6.04 5.73 7.85
N GLU A 55 -7.23 5.74 8.44
CA GLU A 55 -8.01 4.52 8.64
C GLU A 55 -8.40 3.88 7.30
N GLY A 56 -8.32 2.55 7.24
CA GLY A 56 -8.68 1.79 6.05
C GLY A 56 -7.65 1.85 4.92
N GLU A 57 -6.44 2.38 5.16
CA GLU A 57 -5.38 2.43 4.16
C GLU A 57 -4.23 1.47 4.45
N ILE A 58 -3.50 1.12 3.40
CA ILE A 58 -2.24 0.39 3.47
C ILE A 58 -1.10 1.39 3.31
N CYS A 59 -0.30 1.58 4.37
CA CYS A 59 0.94 2.34 4.32
C CYS A 59 2.14 1.39 4.29
N VAL A 60 2.98 1.49 3.25
CA VAL A 60 4.16 0.64 3.09
C VAL A 60 5.42 1.38 3.51
N LEU A 61 6.16 0.79 4.45
CA LEU A 61 7.49 1.26 4.86
C LEU A 61 8.55 0.56 3.99
N MET A 62 9.26 1.34 3.19
CA MET A 62 10.30 0.86 2.27
C MET A 62 11.69 1.38 2.62
N GLY A 63 12.72 0.77 2.05
CA GLY A 63 14.12 1.19 2.17
C GLY A 63 15.06 0.00 2.30
N LEU A 64 16.35 0.24 2.23
CA LEU A 64 17.39 -0.80 2.35
C LEU A 64 17.40 -1.45 3.74
N SER A 65 18.07 -2.60 3.85
CA SER A 65 18.26 -3.27 5.13
C SER A 65 18.95 -2.33 6.14
N GLY A 66 18.42 -2.28 7.36
CA GLY A 66 18.95 -1.40 8.41
C GLY A 66 18.46 0.06 8.37
N SER A 67 17.55 0.45 7.45
CA SER A 67 17.03 1.82 7.39
C SER A 67 16.03 2.18 8.50
N GLY A 68 15.64 1.24 9.38
CA GLY A 68 14.77 1.53 10.53
C GLY A 68 13.31 1.06 10.40
N LYS A 69 12.89 0.51 9.26
CA LYS A 69 11.49 0.11 8.98
C LYS A 69 10.84 -0.75 10.07
N SER A 70 11.43 -1.91 10.34
CA SER A 70 10.92 -2.81 11.39
C SER A 70 11.00 -2.18 12.78
N SER A 71 11.97 -1.27 13.01
CA SER A 71 12.08 -0.53 14.28
C SER A 71 10.90 0.41 14.46
N LEU A 72 10.55 1.18 13.41
CA LEU A 72 9.40 2.08 13.40
C LEU A 72 8.08 1.31 13.52
N LEU A 73 7.91 0.25 12.72
CA LEU A 73 6.71 -0.61 12.77
C LEU A 73 6.45 -1.13 14.20
N ARG A 74 7.50 -1.61 14.87
CA ARG A 74 7.40 -2.18 16.23
C ARG A 74 7.17 -1.15 17.32
N CYS A 75 7.31 0.13 17.05
CA CYS A 75 6.88 1.18 17.98
C CYS A 75 5.37 1.24 18.09
N VAL A 76 4.61 0.99 17.00
CA VAL A 76 3.14 1.09 16.99
C VAL A 76 2.48 0.17 18.00
N ASN A 77 3.04 -1.01 18.24
CA ASN A 77 2.56 -1.92 19.28
C ASN A 77 3.39 -1.85 20.57
N GLY A 78 4.31 -0.89 20.69
CA GLY A 78 5.17 -0.69 21.87
C GLY A 78 6.16 -1.83 22.11
N LEU A 79 6.50 -2.65 21.11
CA LEU A 79 7.59 -3.64 21.22
C LEU A 79 8.95 -2.94 21.23
N ASN A 80 9.08 -1.83 20.50
CA ASN A 80 10.19 -0.91 20.62
C ASN A 80 9.73 0.34 21.37
N ALA A 81 10.54 0.80 22.31
CA ALA A 81 10.29 2.05 23.01
C ALA A 81 10.69 3.23 22.12
N VAL A 82 9.84 4.24 22.05
CA VAL A 82 10.16 5.53 21.44
C VAL A 82 11.05 6.30 22.43
N SER A 83 12.17 6.85 21.96
CA SER A 83 13.11 7.62 22.77
C SER A 83 12.70 9.09 22.88
N ARG A 84 12.06 9.64 21.83
CA ARG A 84 11.51 10.99 21.79
C ARG A 84 10.39 11.07 20.75
N GLY A 85 9.43 11.98 20.94
CA GLY A 85 8.27 12.17 20.09
C GLY A 85 6.99 11.58 20.68
N SER A 86 5.89 11.65 19.91
CA SER A 86 4.59 11.11 20.28
C SER A 86 4.08 10.14 19.20
N LEU A 87 3.62 8.97 19.60
CA LEU A 87 3.05 7.95 18.73
C LEU A 87 1.65 7.61 19.18
N ARG A 88 0.68 8.04 18.40
CA ARG A 88 -0.73 7.83 18.71
C ARG A 88 -1.34 6.76 17.82
N VAL A 89 -2.11 5.84 18.41
CA VAL A 89 -2.75 4.70 17.75
C VAL A 89 -4.22 4.66 18.11
N ARG A 90 -5.07 4.49 17.13
CA ARG A 90 -6.52 4.43 17.31
C ARG A 90 -6.96 3.18 18.06
N ALA A 91 -7.83 3.39 19.05
CA ALA A 91 -8.43 2.34 19.86
C ALA A 91 -9.93 2.61 20.05
N GLY A 92 -10.76 2.20 19.09
CA GLY A 92 -12.14 2.63 18.97
C GLY A 92 -12.22 4.10 18.56
N ASP A 93 -12.98 4.91 19.30
CA ASP A 93 -13.14 6.34 18.99
C ASP A 93 -11.97 7.21 19.52
N ASP A 94 -11.10 6.64 20.37
CA ASP A 94 -10.01 7.37 21.02
C ASP A 94 -8.65 7.13 20.35
N MET A 95 -7.73 8.10 20.49
CA MET A 95 -6.32 7.95 20.15
C MET A 95 -5.51 7.67 21.42
N VAL A 96 -4.80 6.54 21.46
CA VAL A 96 -3.93 6.15 22.57
C VAL A 96 -2.49 6.52 22.23
N ASP A 97 -1.86 7.34 23.06
CA ASP A 97 -0.43 7.61 22.95
C ASP A 97 0.37 6.43 23.53
N VAL A 98 1.00 5.66 22.64
CA VAL A 98 1.79 4.47 22.98
C VAL A 98 3.05 4.84 23.78
N THR A 99 3.56 6.07 23.61
CA THR A 99 4.80 6.53 24.28
C THR A 99 4.62 6.79 25.76
N SER A 100 3.39 7.15 26.19
CA SER A 100 3.07 7.58 27.56
C SER A 100 2.02 6.72 28.26
N CYS A 101 1.33 5.81 27.55
CA CYS A 101 0.26 5.01 28.13
C CYS A 101 0.77 3.99 29.17
N ASN A 102 -0.09 3.63 30.11
CA ASN A 102 0.23 2.62 31.10
C ASN A 102 0.19 1.19 30.51
N ALA A 103 0.81 0.23 31.24
CA ALA A 103 0.94 -1.16 30.80
C ALA A 103 -0.41 -1.86 30.54
N THR A 104 -1.48 -1.48 31.23
CA THR A 104 -2.82 -2.05 31.03
C THR A 104 -3.43 -1.57 29.73
N THR A 105 -3.33 -0.28 29.43
CA THR A 105 -3.77 0.32 28.17
C THR A 105 -3.02 -0.28 26.99
N LEU A 106 -1.69 -0.40 27.09
CA LEU A 106 -0.86 -1.01 26.05
C LEU A 106 -1.21 -2.49 25.81
N ARG A 107 -1.49 -3.24 26.88
CA ARG A 107 -1.94 -4.64 26.76
C ARG A 107 -3.29 -4.75 26.06
N ASN A 108 -4.22 -3.84 26.36
CA ASN A 108 -5.53 -3.79 25.72
C ASN A 108 -5.40 -3.44 24.23
N LEU A 109 -4.56 -2.46 23.90
CA LEU A 109 -4.25 -2.09 22.52
C LEU A 109 -3.75 -3.30 21.71
N ARG A 110 -2.75 -4.03 22.24
CA ARG A 110 -2.20 -5.25 21.62
C ARG A 110 -3.19 -6.39 21.47
N ARG A 111 -4.19 -6.47 22.34
CA ARG A 111 -5.20 -7.55 22.31
C ARG A 111 -6.34 -7.29 21.37
N LYS A 112 -6.75 -6.02 21.20
CA LYS A 112 -8.02 -5.67 20.56
C LYS A 112 -7.84 -4.87 19.27
N ASN A 113 -6.78 -4.06 19.20
CA ASN A 113 -6.66 -3.06 18.14
C ASN A 113 -5.53 -3.31 17.17
N VAL A 114 -4.48 -4.04 17.60
CA VAL A 114 -3.28 -4.24 16.79
C VAL A 114 -2.90 -5.71 16.72
N ALA A 115 -2.89 -6.28 15.52
CA ALA A 115 -2.28 -7.60 15.26
C ALA A 115 -0.95 -7.44 14.53
N MET A 116 -0.04 -8.42 14.67
CA MET A 116 1.27 -8.36 14.03
C MET A 116 1.66 -9.68 13.39
N VAL A 117 2.13 -9.59 12.14
CA VAL A 117 2.84 -10.64 11.41
C VAL A 117 4.34 -10.33 11.52
N PHE A 118 5.10 -11.28 12.04
CA PHE A 118 6.54 -11.15 12.26
C PHE A 118 7.34 -11.74 11.12
N GLN A 119 8.45 -11.14 10.77
CA GLN A 119 9.41 -11.64 9.76
C GLN A 119 9.90 -13.07 10.04
N GLN A 120 10.14 -13.39 11.31
CA GLN A 120 10.59 -14.73 11.75
C GLN A 120 9.44 -15.61 12.24
N PHE A 121 8.21 -15.40 11.72
CA PHE A 121 6.98 -16.14 11.96
C PHE A 121 6.48 -16.11 13.43
N ALA A 122 7.35 -16.16 14.42
CA ALA A 122 7.07 -16.14 15.86
C ALA A 122 5.97 -17.17 16.27
N LEU A 123 6.03 -18.36 15.70
CA LEU A 123 5.15 -19.47 16.06
C LEU A 123 5.61 -20.17 17.33
N PHE A 124 4.66 -20.63 18.13
CA PHE A 124 4.94 -21.47 19.30
C PHE A 124 5.26 -22.90 18.83
N PRO A 125 6.51 -23.39 18.96
CA PRO A 125 6.92 -24.67 18.42
C PRO A 125 6.25 -25.88 19.10
N TRP A 126 5.76 -25.69 20.33
CA TRP A 126 5.05 -26.70 21.12
C TRP A 126 3.53 -26.71 20.92
N ARG A 127 3.00 -25.82 20.07
CA ARG A 127 1.58 -25.75 19.71
C ARG A 127 1.37 -26.25 18.29
N THR A 128 0.19 -26.79 18.04
CA THR A 128 -0.26 -27.13 16.69
C THR A 128 -0.48 -25.88 15.85
N VAL A 129 -0.67 -26.02 14.55
CA VAL A 129 -1.06 -24.94 13.65
C VAL A 129 -2.40 -24.31 14.08
N GLU A 130 -3.41 -25.15 14.39
CA GLU A 130 -4.71 -24.69 14.91
C GLU A 130 -4.54 -23.86 16.19
N ASP A 131 -3.73 -24.34 17.14
CA ASP A 131 -3.49 -23.63 18.40
C ASP A 131 -2.67 -22.34 18.23
N ASN A 132 -1.75 -22.30 17.26
CA ASN A 132 -1.02 -21.07 16.93
C ASN A 132 -1.94 -20.01 16.37
N VAL A 133 -2.81 -20.35 15.41
CA VAL A 133 -3.78 -19.42 14.81
C VAL A 133 -4.81 -18.97 15.85
N GLY A 134 -5.30 -19.89 16.66
CA GLY A 134 -6.30 -19.62 17.69
C GLY A 134 -5.79 -18.90 18.94
N PHE A 135 -4.48 -18.66 19.07
CA PHE A 135 -3.88 -18.16 20.31
C PHE A 135 -4.41 -16.77 20.73
N GLY A 136 -4.56 -15.85 19.80
CA GLY A 136 -5.12 -14.51 20.10
C GLY A 136 -6.57 -14.59 20.59
N LEU A 137 -7.36 -15.46 19.99
CA LEU A 137 -8.76 -15.71 20.38
C LEU A 137 -8.86 -16.36 21.78
N GLU A 138 -7.94 -17.30 22.07
CA GLU A 138 -7.81 -17.92 23.40
C GLU A 138 -7.53 -16.88 24.48
N LEU A 139 -6.56 -15.99 24.24
CA LEU A 139 -6.26 -14.87 25.13
C LEU A 139 -7.43 -13.88 25.26
N GLY A 140 -8.27 -13.80 24.23
CA GLY A 140 -9.52 -13.05 24.21
C GLY A 140 -10.62 -13.66 25.12
N GLY A 141 -10.46 -14.94 25.55
CA GLY A 141 -11.45 -15.67 26.33
C GLY A 141 -12.52 -16.38 25.48
N MET A 142 -12.30 -16.49 24.16
CA MET A 142 -13.23 -17.18 23.26
C MET A 142 -13.31 -18.69 23.55
N GLY A 143 -14.52 -19.25 23.50
CA GLY A 143 -14.78 -20.66 23.72
C GLY A 143 -14.11 -21.57 22.66
N PRO A 144 -13.77 -22.84 23.01
CA PRO A 144 -13.02 -23.72 22.11
C PRO A 144 -13.75 -24.04 20.79
N LEU A 145 -15.08 -24.16 20.81
CA LEU A 145 -15.87 -24.48 19.60
C LEU A 145 -15.90 -23.31 18.63
N GLU A 146 -16.25 -22.13 19.11
CA GLU A 146 -16.28 -20.88 18.31
C GLU A 146 -14.88 -20.58 17.73
N ARG A 147 -13.84 -20.72 18.55
CA ARG A 147 -12.45 -20.55 18.13
C ARG A 147 -12.06 -21.47 16.97
N ARG A 148 -12.47 -22.75 17.02
CA ARG A 148 -12.20 -23.70 15.94
C ARG A 148 -12.85 -23.32 14.62
N GLU A 149 -14.03 -22.78 14.62
CA GLU A 149 -14.71 -22.33 13.39
C GLU A 149 -13.92 -21.22 12.71
N ILE A 150 -13.55 -20.17 13.47
CA ILE A 150 -12.75 -19.07 12.96
C ILE A 150 -11.39 -19.57 12.46
N VAL A 151 -10.71 -20.39 13.24
CA VAL A 151 -9.38 -20.90 12.87
C VAL A 151 -9.44 -21.69 11.56
N ARG A 152 -10.47 -22.54 11.36
CA ARG A 152 -10.64 -23.31 10.12
C ARG A 152 -10.85 -22.39 8.91
N GLU A 153 -11.67 -21.36 9.06
CA GLU A 153 -11.87 -20.35 8.02
C GLU A 153 -10.54 -19.69 7.64
N LYS A 154 -9.75 -19.23 8.63
CA LYS A 154 -8.49 -18.54 8.36
C LYS A 154 -7.39 -19.48 7.84
N LEU A 155 -7.40 -20.74 8.24
CA LEU A 155 -6.50 -21.77 7.66
C LEU A 155 -6.87 -22.11 6.21
N ALA A 156 -8.15 -22.16 5.88
CA ALA A 156 -8.60 -22.36 4.51
C ALA A 156 -8.20 -21.19 3.60
N LEU A 157 -8.32 -19.95 4.10
CA LEU A 157 -7.88 -18.73 3.39
C LEU A 157 -6.42 -18.82 2.94
N VAL A 158 -5.54 -19.34 3.80
CA VAL A 158 -4.10 -19.47 3.50
C VAL A 158 -3.71 -20.86 2.93
N GLY A 159 -4.69 -21.71 2.63
CA GLY A 159 -4.48 -23.05 2.04
C GLY A 159 -3.79 -24.04 2.98
N LEU A 160 -4.05 -23.96 4.29
CA LEU A 160 -3.44 -24.82 5.32
C LEU A 160 -4.45 -25.63 6.15
N ASP A 161 -5.69 -25.79 5.70
CA ASP A 161 -6.76 -26.52 6.35
C ASP A 161 -6.37 -27.97 6.75
N LYS A 162 -5.62 -28.66 5.87
CA LYS A 162 -5.15 -30.04 6.09
C LYS A 162 -3.99 -30.15 7.08
N TRP A 163 -3.40 -29.02 7.47
CA TRP A 163 -2.22 -28.96 8.34
C TRP A 163 -2.55 -28.53 9.77
N ALA A 164 -3.83 -28.35 10.11
CA ALA A 164 -4.31 -27.84 11.39
C ALA A 164 -3.70 -28.55 12.62
N ASN A 165 -3.55 -29.87 12.54
CA ASN A 165 -3.06 -30.72 13.64
C ASN A 165 -1.53 -30.90 13.65
N LYS A 166 -0.80 -30.28 12.68
CA LYS A 166 0.66 -30.37 12.62
C LYS A 166 1.31 -29.33 13.54
N TYR A 167 2.56 -29.59 13.94
CA TYR A 167 3.36 -28.62 14.69
C TYR A 167 4.15 -27.70 13.76
N ALA A 168 4.56 -26.53 14.26
CA ALA A 168 5.27 -25.52 13.45
C ALA A 168 6.56 -26.07 12.81
N HIS A 169 7.30 -26.92 13.51
CA HIS A 169 8.54 -27.53 13.02
C HIS A 169 8.35 -28.58 11.90
N GLU A 170 7.12 -29.07 11.69
CA GLU A 170 6.79 -29.98 10.59
C GLU A 170 6.49 -29.25 9.28
N LEU A 171 6.47 -27.90 9.29
CA LEU A 171 6.12 -27.04 8.17
C LEU A 171 7.35 -26.42 7.51
N SER A 172 7.29 -26.19 6.19
CA SER A 172 8.27 -25.34 5.49
C SER A 172 8.19 -23.88 5.96
N GLY A 173 9.23 -23.06 5.72
CA GLY A 173 9.23 -21.67 6.09
C GLY A 173 8.05 -20.88 5.51
N GLY A 174 7.73 -21.08 4.22
CA GLY A 174 6.57 -20.46 3.60
C GLY A 174 5.23 -20.91 4.19
N MET A 175 5.11 -22.15 4.66
CA MET A 175 3.93 -22.60 5.39
C MET A 175 3.85 -21.96 6.78
N GLN A 176 4.96 -21.84 7.49
CA GLN A 176 5.03 -21.15 8.78
C GLN A 176 4.63 -19.68 8.65
N GLN A 177 5.05 -19.01 7.58
CA GLN A 177 4.66 -17.64 7.28
C GLN A 177 3.15 -17.52 7.08
N ARG A 178 2.55 -18.44 6.33
CA ARG A 178 1.08 -18.50 6.14
C ARG A 178 0.32 -18.76 7.45
N VAL A 179 0.86 -19.55 8.36
CA VAL A 179 0.29 -19.71 9.73
C VAL A 179 0.33 -18.38 10.49
N GLY A 180 1.43 -17.61 10.37
CA GLY A 180 1.55 -16.28 10.96
C GLY A 180 0.50 -15.29 10.43
N LEU A 181 0.23 -15.33 9.11
CA LEU A 181 -0.83 -14.54 8.48
C LEU A 181 -2.22 -14.96 8.99
N ALA A 182 -2.53 -16.25 8.99
CA ALA A 182 -3.81 -16.76 9.50
C ALA A 182 -4.04 -16.37 10.97
N ARG A 183 -2.99 -16.40 11.80
CA ARG A 183 -3.05 -15.95 13.19
C ARG A 183 -3.39 -14.46 13.33
N ALA A 184 -2.80 -13.61 12.49
CA ALA A 184 -3.10 -12.18 12.51
C ALA A 184 -4.54 -11.90 12.04
N PHE A 185 -5.00 -12.58 11.00
CA PHE A 185 -6.37 -12.44 10.48
C PHE A 185 -7.45 -13.02 11.42
N ALA A 186 -7.08 -13.92 12.33
CA ALA A 186 -8.03 -14.51 13.26
C ALA A 186 -8.51 -13.54 14.35
N THR A 187 -7.69 -12.56 14.72
CA THR A 187 -7.98 -11.66 15.87
C THR A 187 -8.93 -10.51 15.54
N ASP A 188 -9.32 -10.32 14.30
CA ASP A 188 -10.17 -9.22 13.83
C ASP A 188 -9.73 -7.80 14.24
N ALA A 189 -8.45 -7.62 14.55
CA ALA A 189 -7.88 -6.33 14.90
C ALA A 189 -8.03 -5.33 13.73
N PRO A 190 -8.43 -4.04 14.00
CA PRO A 190 -8.57 -3.03 12.97
C PRO A 190 -7.24 -2.61 12.32
N ILE A 191 -6.11 -2.74 13.05
CA ILE A 191 -4.78 -2.37 12.58
C ILE A 191 -3.91 -3.63 12.48
N LEU A 192 -3.34 -3.87 11.31
CA LEU A 192 -2.42 -4.97 11.04
C LEU A 192 -1.01 -4.42 10.80
N LEU A 193 -0.04 -4.90 11.57
CA LEU A 193 1.38 -4.63 11.38
C LEU A 193 2.03 -5.83 10.70
N MET A 194 2.67 -5.63 9.56
CA MET A 194 3.25 -6.71 8.77
C MET A 194 4.74 -6.45 8.51
N ASP A 195 5.60 -7.24 9.11
CA ASP A 195 7.06 -7.13 8.97
C ASP A 195 7.55 -8.17 7.95
N GLU A 196 7.69 -7.77 6.68
CA GLU A 196 8.06 -8.60 5.53
C GLU A 196 7.23 -9.92 5.41
N PRO A 197 5.89 -9.83 5.36
CA PRO A 197 5.01 -11.01 5.53
C PRO A 197 5.06 -11.99 4.38
N PHE A 198 5.66 -11.65 3.23
CA PHE A 198 5.69 -12.48 2.04
C PHE A 198 7.11 -12.87 1.59
N SER A 199 8.14 -12.51 2.36
CA SER A 199 9.56 -12.67 1.97
C SER A 199 10.00 -14.13 1.76
N ALA A 200 9.40 -15.10 2.45
CA ALA A 200 9.71 -16.53 2.35
C ALA A 200 8.76 -17.33 1.44
N LEU A 201 7.92 -16.63 0.65
CA LEU A 201 6.94 -17.27 -0.24
C LEU A 201 7.43 -17.34 -1.68
N ASP A 202 7.04 -18.41 -2.38
CA ASP A 202 7.20 -18.49 -3.83
C ASP A 202 6.31 -17.44 -4.55
N PRO A 203 6.68 -17.00 -5.77
CA PRO A 203 6.00 -15.90 -6.44
C PRO A 203 4.50 -16.13 -6.67
N LEU A 204 4.09 -17.37 -6.97
CA LEU A 204 2.68 -17.68 -7.24
C LEU A 204 1.81 -17.53 -5.98
N ILE A 205 2.27 -18.11 -4.87
CA ILE A 205 1.58 -18.00 -3.57
C ILE A 205 1.62 -16.57 -3.05
N ARG A 206 2.75 -15.85 -3.24
CA ARG A 206 2.89 -14.44 -2.87
C ARG A 206 1.82 -13.60 -3.56
N ASN A 207 1.72 -13.66 -4.88
CA ASN A 207 0.74 -12.90 -5.63
C ASN A 207 -0.69 -13.17 -5.18
N ARG A 208 -1.04 -14.44 -5.00
CA ARG A 208 -2.36 -14.83 -4.51
C ARG A 208 -2.67 -14.25 -3.13
N LEU A 209 -1.73 -14.34 -2.18
CA LEU A 209 -1.95 -13.81 -0.82
C LEU A 209 -1.96 -12.27 -0.78
N GLN A 210 -1.26 -11.61 -1.68
CA GLN A 210 -1.36 -10.16 -1.86
C GLN A 210 -2.76 -9.75 -2.34
N ASP A 211 -3.32 -10.47 -3.32
CA ASP A 211 -4.67 -10.21 -3.82
C ASP A 211 -5.72 -10.48 -2.73
N GLU A 212 -5.58 -11.57 -1.98
CA GLU A 212 -6.43 -11.89 -0.82
C GLU A 212 -6.31 -10.83 0.30
N LEU A 213 -5.11 -10.23 0.48
CA LEU A 213 -4.90 -9.13 1.45
C LEU A 213 -5.64 -7.86 1.03
N LEU A 214 -5.57 -7.48 -0.25
CA LEU A 214 -6.29 -6.35 -0.80
C LEU A 214 -7.80 -6.54 -0.68
N ASP A 215 -8.31 -7.70 -1.05
CA ASP A 215 -9.72 -8.07 -0.90
C ASP A 215 -10.21 -7.97 0.56
N LEU A 216 -9.39 -8.48 1.49
CA LEU A 216 -9.70 -8.43 2.92
C LEU A 216 -9.68 -6.99 3.45
N GLN A 217 -8.70 -6.20 3.02
CA GLN A 217 -8.56 -4.80 3.42
C GLN A 217 -9.75 -3.99 2.95
N GLU A 218 -10.16 -4.13 1.69
CA GLU A 218 -11.30 -3.43 1.11
C GLU A 218 -12.63 -3.82 1.80
N LYS A 219 -12.87 -5.14 1.98
CA LYS A 219 -14.12 -5.65 2.58
C LYS A 219 -14.27 -5.29 4.05
N LEU A 220 -13.17 -5.27 4.81
CA LEU A 220 -13.18 -5.07 6.26
C LEU A 220 -12.66 -3.70 6.69
N ASN A 221 -12.29 -2.85 5.75
CA ASN A 221 -11.72 -1.52 5.98
C ASN A 221 -10.56 -1.54 7.00
N LYS A 222 -9.64 -2.54 6.88
CA LYS A 222 -8.51 -2.68 7.80
C LYS A 222 -7.42 -1.68 7.46
N THR A 223 -6.78 -1.10 8.47
CA THR A 223 -5.57 -0.31 8.29
C THR A 223 -4.35 -1.21 8.38
N ILE A 224 -3.42 -1.09 7.45
CA ILE A 224 -2.25 -1.96 7.37
C ILE A 224 -0.97 -1.11 7.32
N LEU A 225 -0.04 -1.34 8.26
CA LEU A 225 1.33 -0.89 8.13
C LEU A 225 2.18 -2.08 7.69
N PHE A 226 2.81 -1.93 6.55
CA PHE A 226 3.46 -3.03 5.85
C PHE A 226 4.94 -2.71 5.59
N VAL A 227 5.86 -3.55 6.02
CA VAL A 227 7.28 -3.43 5.70
C VAL A 227 7.59 -4.29 4.49
N SER A 228 8.17 -3.71 3.46
CA SER A 228 8.72 -4.41 2.30
C SER A 228 10.08 -3.87 1.88
N HIS A 229 10.87 -4.71 1.23
CA HIS A 229 12.05 -4.32 0.45
C HIS A 229 11.82 -4.52 -1.07
N ASP A 230 10.65 -5.00 -1.46
CA ASP A 230 10.23 -5.23 -2.84
C ASP A 230 9.36 -4.04 -3.29
N LEU A 231 9.84 -3.31 -4.30
CA LEU A 231 9.17 -2.11 -4.80
C LEU A 231 7.86 -2.45 -5.51
N ASP A 232 7.82 -3.53 -6.30
CA ASP A 232 6.60 -3.95 -7.00
C ASP A 232 5.50 -4.31 -6.00
N GLU A 233 5.86 -4.93 -4.88
CA GLU A 233 4.95 -5.22 -3.77
C GLU A 233 4.41 -3.95 -3.14
N ALA A 234 5.26 -2.96 -2.85
CA ALA A 234 4.85 -1.70 -2.25
C ALA A 234 3.93 -0.90 -3.17
N MET A 235 4.25 -0.87 -4.45
CA MET A 235 3.46 -0.18 -5.47
C MET A 235 2.10 -0.85 -5.72
N LYS A 236 2.05 -2.20 -5.63
CA LYS A 236 0.81 -2.96 -5.78
C LYS A 236 -0.13 -2.79 -4.59
N LEU A 237 0.42 -2.83 -3.37
CA LEU A 237 -0.38 -2.89 -2.14
C LEU A 237 -0.66 -1.53 -1.53
N GLY A 238 0.29 -0.58 -1.61
CA GLY A 238 0.25 0.66 -0.84
C GLY A 238 -0.74 1.69 -1.37
N ASN A 239 -1.55 2.26 -0.50
CA ASN A 239 -2.19 3.55 -0.75
C ASN A 239 -1.18 4.68 -0.58
N SER A 240 -0.25 4.52 0.37
CA SER A 240 0.90 5.40 0.56
C SER A 240 2.18 4.59 0.84
N ILE A 241 3.33 5.16 0.49
CA ILE A 241 4.66 4.58 0.68
C ILE A 241 5.53 5.58 1.43
N ALA A 242 6.17 5.13 2.51
CA ALA A 242 7.19 5.89 3.23
C ALA A 242 8.56 5.25 2.99
N ILE A 243 9.41 5.93 2.23
CA ILE A 243 10.77 5.46 1.92
C ILE A 243 11.70 5.93 3.02
N MET A 244 12.45 4.99 3.61
CA MET A 244 13.35 5.23 4.73
C MET A 244 14.81 5.00 4.34
N GLU A 245 15.66 5.95 4.72
CA GLU A 245 17.11 5.89 4.60
C GLU A 245 17.77 6.36 5.90
N GLY A 246 18.75 5.61 6.42
CA GLY A 246 19.54 6.00 7.60
C GLY A 246 18.73 6.29 8.88
N GLY A 247 17.49 5.83 8.97
CA GLY A 247 16.57 6.10 10.09
C GLY A 247 15.55 7.19 9.81
N TYR A 248 15.69 7.95 8.72
CA TYR A 248 14.80 9.03 8.33
C TYR A 248 13.77 8.57 7.29
N VAL A 249 12.59 9.20 7.26
CA VAL A 249 11.68 9.11 6.11
C VAL A 249 12.11 10.17 5.11
N VAL A 250 12.66 9.74 3.98
CA VAL A 250 13.15 10.65 2.92
C VAL A 250 12.07 11.08 1.95
N GLN A 251 11.04 10.25 1.78
CA GLN A 251 9.84 10.60 1.04
C GLN A 251 8.64 9.81 1.56
N HIS A 252 7.48 10.46 1.65
CA HIS A 252 6.17 9.85 1.91
C HIS A 252 5.16 10.39 0.91
N GLY A 253 4.40 9.52 0.26
CA GLY A 253 3.42 9.88 -0.76
C GLY A 253 2.74 8.68 -1.38
N THR A 254 1.90 8.92 -2.38
CA THR A 254 1.27 7.86 -3.17
C THR A 254 2.30 7.10 -4.01
N PRO A 255 2.02 5.85 -4.46
CA PRO A 255 2.87 5.15 -5.41
C PRO A 255 3.23 6.00 -6.63
N GLU A 256 2.27 6.75 -7.16
CA GLU A 256 2.47 7.62 -8.31
C GLU A 256 3.39 8.82 -7.98
N ASP A 257 3.29 9.40 -6.78
CA ASP A 257 4.20 10.48 -6.35
C ASP A 257 5.64 10.00 -6.24
N ILE A 258 5.84 8.80 -5.68
CA ILE A 258 7.16 8.18 -5.56
C ILE A 258 7.74 7.89 -6.95
N ALA A 259 6.93 7.35 -7.85
CA ALA A 259 7.36 6.96 -9.20
C ALA A 259 7.70 8.16 -10.11
N LEU A 260 6.89 9.21 -10.07
CA LEU A 260 6.97 10.33 -11.01
C LEU A 260 7.74 11.54 -10.46
N ARG A 261 7.90 11.64 -9.14
CA ARG A 261 8.49 12.79 -8.45
C ARG A 261 9.40 12.35 -7.30
N PRO A 262 10.49 11.60 -7.58
CA PRO A 262 11.43 11.21 -6.55
C PRO A 262 12.04 12.43 -5.87
N ALA A 263 12.07 12.43 -4.53
CA ALA A 263 12.51 13.57 -3.73
C ALA A 263 14.04 13.79 -3.77
N ASN A 264 14.80 12.74 -4.02
CA ASN A 264 16.25 12.76 -4.10
C ASN A 264 16.78 11.61 -4.95
N GLU A 265 18.11 11.56 -5.17
CA GLU A 265 18.79 10.53 -5.95
C GLU A 265 18.59 9.12 -5.37
N TYR A 266 18.57 8.97 -4.05
CA TYR A 266 18.31 7.68 -3.40
C TYR A 266 16.92 7.10 -3.77
N VAL A 267 15.88 7.94 -3.77
CA VAL A 267 14.55 7.52 -4.19
C VAL A 267 14.51 7.28 -5.69
N ALA A 268 15.19 8.12 -6.49
CA ALA A 268 15.30 7.94 -7.93
C ALA A 268 15.93 6.59 -8.29
N ASP A 269 17.01 6.20 -7.61
CA ASP A 269 17.64 4.89 -7.80
C ASP A 269 16.70 3.73 -7.44
N PHE A 270 15.87 3.91 -6.40
CA PHE A 270 14.87 2.90 -6.04
C PHE A 270 13.86 2.64 -7.16
N VAL A 271 13.39 3.70 -7.81
CA VAL A 271 12.35 3.61 -8.84
C VAL A 271 12.90 3.38 -10.25
N ALA A 272 14.21 3.57 -10.48
CA ALA A 272 14.84 3.43 -11.79
C ALA A 272 14.65 2.05 -12.43
N HIS A 273 14.49 1.01 -11.63
CA HIS A 273 14.34 -0.37 -12.11
C HIS A 273 12.88 -0.87 -12.13
N MET A 274 11.92 0.00 -11.80
CA MET A 274 10.53 -0.39 -11.78
C MET A 274 9.92 -0.43 -13.20
N ASN A 275 8.87 -1.25 -13.36
CA ASN A 275 8.06 -1.21 -14.56
C ASN A 275 6.86 -0.28 -14.35
N PRO A 276 6.86 0.95 -14.91
CA PRO A 276 5.80 1.93 -14.69
C PRO A 276 4.43 1.48 -15.20
N VAL A 277 4.41 0.55 -16.14
CA VAL A 277 3.18 0.04 -16.79
C VAL A 277 2.26 -0.66 -15.79
N ASN A 278 2.81 -1.32 -14.79
CA ASN A 278 2.04 -2.06 -13.78
C ASN A 278 1.60 -1.21 -12.58
N ILE A 279 2.03 0.06 -12.53
CA ILE A 279 1.91 0.89 -11.33
C ILE A 279 1.12 2.17 -11.62
N LEU A 280 1.47 2.86 -12.71
CA LEU A 280 0.83 4.11 -13.05
C LEU A 280 -0.64 3.90 -13.41
N ARG A 281 -1.46 4.79 -12.88
CA ARG A 281 -2.90 4.85 -13.15
C ARG A 281 -3.22 6.00 -14.07
N GLY A 282 -4.33 5.91 -14.78
CA GLY A 282 -4.79 6.95 -15.70
C GLY A 282 -4.80 8.34 -15.07
N ARG A 283 -5.25 8.46 -13.80
CA ARG A 283 -5.29 9.73 -13.04
C ARG A 283 -3.94 10.45 -12.90
N ALA A 284 -2.83 9.70 -12.91
CA ALA A 284 -1.48 10.23 -12.72
C ALA A 284 -0.90 10.84 -14.00
N ILE A 285 -1.36 10.34 -15.16
CA ILE A 285 -0.78 10.68 -16.47
C ILE A 285 -1.77 11.37 -17.42
N MET A 286 -3.07 11.46 -17.06
CA MET A 286 -4.09 12.07 -17.93
C MET A 286 -3.89 13.56 -18.10
N HIS A 287 -4.28 14.06 -19.26
CA HIS A 287 -4.58 15.46 -19.44
C HIS A 287 -5.91 15.79 -18.74
N ARG A 288 -5.84 16.61 -17.68
CA ARG A 288 -7.05 17.01 -16.92
C ARG A 288 -7.84 18.03 -17.69
N LEU A 289 -9.16 17.81 -17.77
CA LEU A 289 -10.06 18.82 -18.33
C LEU A 289 -10.28 19.97 -17.33
N ASP A 290 -10.39 21.19 -17.85
CA ASP A 290 -10.72 22.37 -17.06
C ASP A 290 -12.14 22.31 -16.48
N SER A 291 -12.40 23.08 -15.40
CA SER A 291 -13.70 23.11 -14.73
C SER A 291 -14.87 23.50 -15.66
N ASP A 292 -14.61 24.38 -16.62
CA ASP A 292 -15.59 24.85 -17.59
C ASP A 292 -15.96 23.78 -18.63
N GLN A 293 -15.05 22.84 -18.88
CA GLN A 293 -15.27 21.68 -19.77
C GLN A 293 -16.01 20.53 -19.08
N LYS A 294 -16.07 20.52 -17.75
CA LYS A 294 -16.67 19.44 -16.94
C LYS A 294 -18.14 19.68 -16.57
N SER A 295 -18.62 20.92 -16.64
CA SER A 295 -19.92 21.28 -16.12
C SER A 295 -20.96 21.52 -17.22
N GLY A 296 -22.14 20.88 -17.03
CA GLY A 296 -23.31 21.08 -17.91
C GLY A 296 -23.26 20.26 -19.20
N ASN A 297 -24.03 20.73 -20.19
CA ASN A 297 -24.05 20.17 -21.55
C ASN A 297 -22.96 20.87 -22.35
N THR A 298 -21.75 20.30 -22.36
CA THR A 298 -20.57 20.88 -23.00
C THR A 298 -20.02 19.93 -24.06
N GLU A 299 -19.31 20.48 -25.01
CA GLU A 299 -18.52 19.75 -25.98
C GLU A 299 -17.05 20.08 -25.79
N PHE A 300 -16.18 19.08 -25.90
CA PHE A 300 -14.75 19.30 -25.96
C PHE A 300 -14.12 18.50 -27.12
N LEU A 301 -13.00 18.96 -27.60
CA LEU A 301 -12.27 18.36 -28.72
C LEU A 301 -11.09 17.55 -28.20
N LEU A 302 -11.01 16.28 -28.58
CA LEU A 302 -9.80 15.48 -28.46
C LEU A 302 -8.91 15.81 -29.66
N GLU A 303 -7.97 16.77 -29.47
CA GLU A 303 -7.20 17.40 -30.55
C GLU A 303 -6.39 16.38 -31.37
N ASP A 304 -5.76 15.40 -30.72
CA ASP A 304 -4.91 14.39 -31.35
C ASP A 304 -5.65 13.51 -32.40
N ALA A 305 -6.96 13.38 -32.27
CA ALA A 305 -7.78 12.51 -33.12
C ALA A 305 -8.91 13.23 -33.85
N ASN A 306 -9.05 14.56 -33.67
CA ASN A 306 -10.15 15.36 -34.19
C ASN A 306 -11.53 14.80 -33.82
N ILE A 307 -11.67 14.34 -32.56
CA ILE A 307 -12.91 13.76 -32.04
C ILE A 307 -13.60 14.78 -31.13
N ARG A 308 -14.85 15.11 -31.46
CA ARG A 308 -15.71 15.94 -30.62
C ARG A 308 -16.50 15.04 -29.67
N VAL A 309 -16.35 15.27 -28.37
CA VAL A 309 -17.07 14.55 -27.31
C VAL A 309 -18.12 15.45 -26.72
N THR A 310 -19.36 14.95 -26.68
CA THR A 310 -20.51 15.65 -26.08
C THR A 310 -20.79 15.09 -24.71
N LEU A 311 -20.85 15.99 -23.70
CA LEU A 311 -21.19 15.65 -22.33
C LEU A 311 -22.61 16.12 -22.00
N GLN A 312 -23.28 15.33 -21.16
CA GLN A 312 -24.51 15.71 -20.46
C GLN A 312 -24.33 15.50 -18.97
N ASP A 313 -24.40 16.54 -18.17
CA ASP A 313 -24.16 16.52 -16.72
C ASP A 313 -22.79 15.93 -16.34
N GLY A 314 -21.77 16.14 -17.20
CA GLY A 314 -20.42 15.62 -17.04
C GLY A 314 -20.23 14.17 -17.50
N VAL A 315 -21.27 13.51 -17.99
CA VAL A 315 -21.25 12.13 -18.47
C VAL A 315 -21.11 12.12 -20.00
N VAL A 316 -20.26 11.25 -20.55
CA VAL A 316 -20.09 11.07 -22.00
C VAL A 316 -21.40 10.56 -22.62
N ARG A 317 -21.91 11.26 -23.64
CA ARG A 317 -23.10 10.85 -24.38
C ARG A 317 -22.78 10.37 -25.79
N SER A 318 -21.91 11.07 -26.47
CA SER A 318 -21.48 10.70 -27.82
C SER A 318 -20.07 11.19 -28.10
N ALA A 319 -19.42 10.54 -29.02
CA ALA A 319 -18.15 10.96 -29.61
C ALA A 319 -18.27 10.94 -31.13
N ASN A 320 -17.86 12.00 -31.81
CA ASN A 320 -17.98 12.14 -33.25
C ASN A 320 -16.65 12.58 -33.85
N ASN A 321 -16.18 11.83 -34.84
CA ASN A 321 -15.05 12.22 -35.66
C ASN A 321 -15.60 12.83 -36.96
N GLY A 322 -15.20 14.07 -37.27
CA GLY A 322 -15.73 14.81 -38.43
C GLY A 322 -15.62 14.09 -39.77
N GLU A 323 -14.69 13.18 -39.92
CA GLU A 323 -14.48 12.39 -41.13
C GLU A 323 -15.17 11.02 -41.11
N ARG A 324 -15.32 10.40 -39.95
CA ARG A 324 -15.80 9.02 -39.77
C ARG A 324 -17.23 8.94 -39.20
N GLY A 325 -17.77 10.06 -38.76
CA GLY A 325 -19.08 10.12 -38.13
C GLY A 325 -19.08 9.75 -36.64
N GLU A 326 -20.20 9.24 -36.15
CA GLU A 326 -20.37 8.86 -34.75
C GLU A 326 -19.54 7.62 -34.41
N LEU A 327 -18.80 7.71 -33.29
CA LEU A 327 -17.94 6.64 -32.78
C LEU A 327 -18.65 5.84 -31.68
N LYS A 328 -18.38 4.53 -31.65
CA LYS A 328 -18.93 3.66 -30.60
C LYS A 328 -18.18 3.88 -29.29
N LEU A 329 -18.92 4.19 -28.23
CA LEU A 329 -18.36 4.27 -26.87
C LEU A 329 -18.33 2.89 -26.24
N ILE A 330 -17.18 2.49 -25.70
CA ILE A 330 -16.98 1.22 -24.98
C ILE A 330 -16.56 1.56 -23.55
N ASN A 331 -17.41 1.22 -22.58
CA ASN A 331 -17.07 1.32 -21.17
C ASN A 331 -16.17 0.13 -20.79
N TYR A 332 -14.99 0.43 -20.27
CA TYR A 332 -14.08 -0.59 -19.75
C TYR A 332 -14.43 -0.91 -18.29
N ASP A 333 -14.72 -2.17 -18.02
CA ASP A 333 -15.13 -2.72 -16.71
C ASP A 333 -14.10 -3.66 -16.08
N GLY A 334 -12.88 -3.68 -16.63
CA GLY A 334 -11.80 -4.59 -16.20
C GLY A 334 -11.47 -5.67 -17.22
N THR A 335 -12.30 -5.82 -18.27
CA THR A 335 -12.06 -6.79 -19.36
C THR A 335 -12.26 -6.13 -20.71
N LEU A 336 -11.39 -6.48 -21.67
CA LEU A 336 -11.57 -6.07 -23.06
C LEU A 336 -12.55 -7.02 -23.75
N PRO A 337 -13.45 -6.52 -24.62
CA PRO A 337 -14.33 -7.39 -25.41
C PRO A 337 -13.56 -8.30 -26.36
N ASP A 338 -13.91 -9.59 -26.38
CA ASP A 338 -13.23 -10.64 -27.18
C ASP A 338 -13.31 -10.43 -28.71
N GLU A 339 -14.21 -9.57 -29.20
CA GLU A 339 -14.54 -9.42 -30.64
C GLU A 339 -13.97 -8.15 -31.28
N LEU A 340 -12.99 -7.49 -30.66
CA LEU A 340 -12.42 -6.26 -31.22
C LEU A 340 -11.22 -6.55 -32.13
N ASP A 341 -11.33 -6.14 -33.39
CA ASP A 341 -10.20 -6.17 -34.31
C ASP A 341 -9.11 -5.17 -33.94
N ALA A 342 -7.86 -5.56 -34.05
CA ALA A 342 -6.73 -4.65 -33.88
C ALA A 342 -6.83 -3.49 -34.89
N THR A 343 -6.68 -2.25 -34.39
CA THR A 343 -6.79 -0.99 -35.16
C THR A 343 -8.21 -0.55 -35.55
N ASP A 344 -9.22 -0.85 -34.70
CA ASP A 344 -10.57 -0.32 -34.88
C ASP A 344 -10.67 1.13 -34.39
N ASN A 345 -10.51 2.07 -35.29
CA ASN A 345 -10.63 3.51 -35.01
C ASN A 345 -12.08 4.02 -35.04
N SER A 346 -13.09 3.13 -35.09
CA SER A 346 -14.50 3.49 -34.93
C SER A 346 -14.98 3.53 -33.48
N ILE A 347 -14.09 3.21 -32.53
CA ILE A 347 -14.38 3.11 -31.09
C ILE A 347 -13.60 4.13 -30.27
N VAL A 348 -14.19 4.54 -29.13
CA VAL A 348 -13.54 5.31 -28.06
C VAL A 348 -13.79 4.60 -26.73
N PHE A 349 -12.71 4.31 -26.01
CA PHE A 349 -12.84 3.73 -24.66
C PHE A 349 -13.13 4.81 -23.62
N VAL A 350 -14.02 4.45 -22.69
CA VAL A 350 -14.31 5.21 -21.46
C VAL A 350 -13.93 4.32 -20.29
N ALA A 351 -12.98 4.75 -19.47
CA ALA A 351 -12.48 3.97 -18.34
C ALA A 351 -12.50 4.80 -17.04
N GLN A 352 -12.44 4.12 -15.89
CA GLN A 352 -12.24 4.80 -14.62
C GLN A 352 -10.82 5.39 -14.57
N GLU A 353 -10.62 6.53 -13.89
CA GLU A 353 -9.32 7.21 -13.83
C GLU A 353 -8.26 6.41 -13.07
N ASP A 354 -8.65 5.42 -12.25
CA ASP A 354 -7.72 4.54 -11.53
C ASP A 354 -7.32 3.28 -12.33
N VAL A 355 -7.75 3.15 -13.60
CA VAL A 355 -7.31 2.07 -14.50
C VAL A 355 -5.78 2.09 -14.66
N LEU A 356 -5.15 0.91 -14.69
CA LEU A 356 -3.70 0.78 -14.80
C LEU A 356 -3.21 1.18 -16.21
N LEU A 357 -1.99 1.68 -16.27
CA LEU A 357 -1.35 2.05 -17.54
C LEU A 357 -1.26 0.85 -18.50
N LYS A 358 -1.05 -0.38 -18.00
CA LYS A 358 -1.03 -1.59 -18.83
C LYS A 358 -2.35 -1.78 -19.59
N ASP A 359 -3.49 -1.62 -18.91
CA ASP A 359 -4.82 -1.78 -19.51
C ASP A 359 -5.10 -0.67 -20.51
N LEU A 360 -4.63 0.55 -20.21
CA LEU A 360 -4.68 1.69 -21.12
C LEU A 360 -3.84 1.44 -22.41
N ILE A 361 -2.66 0.80 -22.28
CA ILE A 361 -1.84 0.39 -23.42
C ILE A 361 -2.57 -0.66 -24.25
N GLU A 362 -3.23 -1.63 -23.63
CA GLU A 362 -4.04 -2.63 -24.32
C GLU A 362 -5.21 -1.98 -25.09
N MET A 363 -5.95 -1.05 -24.47
CA MET A 363 -6.99 -0.28 -25.17
C MET A 363 -6.42 0.48 -26.37
N ARG A 364 -5.24 1.08 -26.21
CA ARG A 364 -4.54 1.82 -27.27
C ARG A 364 -3.99 0.91 -28.38
N SER A 365 -3.77 -0.35 -28.11
CA SER A 365 -3.40 -1.34 -29.16
C SER A 365 -4.58 -1.69 -30.07
N ILE A 366 -5.81 -1.55 -29.55
CA ILE A 366 -7.06 -1.80 -30.30
C ILE A 366 -7.47 -0.56 -31.09
N THR A 367 -7.35 0.65 -30.52
CA THR A 367 -7.71 1.89 -31.20
C THR A 367 -6.65 2.95 -31.04
N GLN A 368 -6.45 3.79 -32.06
CA GLN A 368 -5.56 4.96 -31.94
C GLN A 368 -6.25 6.18 -31.31
N ASN A 369 -7.56 6.09 -31.03
CA ASN A 369 -8.30 7.17 -30.42
C ASN A 369 -7.91 7.34 -28.94
N PRO A 370 -7.91 8.59 -28.41
CA PRO A 370 -7.67 8.82 -26.98
C PRO A 370 -8.68 8.09 -26.11
N VAL A 371 -8.26 7.70 -24.90
CA VAL A 371 -9.12 7.13 -23.87
C VAL A 371 -9.70 8.26 -23.04
N ILE A 372 -11.01 8.21 -22.74
CA ILE A 372 -11.68 9.15 -21.86
C ILE A 372 -11.70 8.56 -20.45
N LEU A 373 -11.24 9.35 -19.49
CA LEU A 373 -11.16 8.93 -18.08
C LEU A 373 -12.26 9.58 -17.24
N THR A 374 -12.85 8.79 -16.36
CA THR A 374 -13.99 9.19 -15.54
C THR A 374 -13.78 8.88 -14.06
N ARG A 375 -14.40 9.67 -13.18
CA ARG A 375 -14.59 9.38 -11.76
C ARG A 375 -16.07 9.46 -11.43
N ASP A 376 -16.63 8.42 -10.81
CA ASP A 376 -18.06 8.33 -10.50
C ASP A 376 -18.97 8.59 -11.75
N GLY A 377 -18.52 8.09 -12.90
CA GLY A 377 -19.21 8.25 -14.19
C GLY A 377 -19.05 9.63 -14.85
N LYS A 378 -18.37 10.59 -14.22
CA LYS A 378 -18.12 11.92 -14.77
C LYS A 378 -16.71 12.03 -15.33
N VAL A 379 -16.56 12.68 -16.47
CA VAL A 379 -15.27 12.87 -17.13
C VAL A 379 -14.35 13.74 -16.27
N THR A 380 -13.13 13.23 -16.06
CA THR A 380 -12.07 13.93 -15.31
C THR A 380 -10.91 14.33 -16.20
N GLY A 381 -10.64 13.56 -17.25
CA GLY A 381 -9.53 13.82 -18.17
C GLY A 381 -9.55 12.91 -19.38
N THR A 382 -8.51 13.04 -20.18
CA THR A 382 -8.30 12.24 -21.38
C THR A 382 -6.86 11.79 -21.48
N LEU A 383 -6.63 10.70 -22.19
CA LEU A 383 -5.31 10.14 -22.39
C LEU A 383 -5.05 9.92 -23.89
N GLY A 384 -4.29 10.84 -24.47
CA GLY A 384 -3.87 10.80 -25.85
C GLY A 384 -2.47 10.20 -26.02
N ARG A 385 -1.92 10.30 -27.23
CA ARG A 385 -0.59 9.76 -27.55
C ARG A 385 0.52 10.44 -26.76
N LYS A 386 0.41 11.75 -26.56
CA LYS A 386 1.42 12.54 -25.86
C LYS A 386 1.59 12.09 -24.41
N GLU A 387 0.50 11.96 -23.69
CA GLU A 387 0.49 11.57 -22.27
C GLU A 387 1.13 10.19 -22.08
N PHE A 388 0.86 9.25 -22.99
CA PHE A 388 1.53 7.93 -22.98
C PHE A 388 3.03 8.03 -23.15
N PHE A 389 3.52 8.79 -24.16
CA PHE A 389 4.94 8.93 -24.39
C PHE A 389 5.65 9.68 -23.27
N ASP A 390 5.05 10.75 -22.76
CA ASP A 390 5.61 11.54 -21.67
C ASP A 390 5.75 10.68 -20.40
N SER A 391 4.76 9.84 -20.09
CA SER A 391 4.81 8.94 -18.92
C SER A 391 5.93 7.89 -19.01
N LEU A 392 6.19 7.37 -20.22
CA LEU A 392 7.25 6.37 -20.44
C LEU A 392 8.65 7.00 -20.49
N THR A 393 8.76 8.25 -20.97
CA THR A 393 10.05 8.95 -21.09
C THR A 393 10.48 9.62 -19.80
N GLN A 394 9.56 10.08 -18.95
CA GLN A 394 9.90 10.62 -17.64
C GLN A 394 10.52 9.56 -16.71
N THR A 395 10.04 8.32 -16.80
CA THR A 395 10.65 7.19 -16.07
C THR A 395 11.99 6.76 -16.65
N ALA A 396 12.24 6.96 -17.96
CA ALA A 396 13.54 6.66 -18.58
C ALA A 396 14.61 7.72 -18.28
N SER A 397 14.23 8.99 -18.08
CA SER A 397 15.19 10.08 -17.80
C SER A 397 15.64 10.13 -16.34
N VAL A 398 15.05 9.34 -15.44
CA VAL A 398 15.47 9.15 -14.05
C VAL A 398 16.53 8.05 -13.96
N ALA A 399 16.73 7.25 -15.03
CA ALA A 399 17.67 6.13 -15.08
C ALA A 399 19.02 6.47 -15.74
N ASP A 400 19.19 7.68 -16.28
CA ASP A 400 20.45 8.26 -16.80
C ASP A 400 21.02 9.31 -15.84
#